data_cd9c5dad76f7d5cbd34353ae0f387991
#
_entry.id   cd9c5dad76f7d5cbd34353ae0f387991
#
_cell.length_a   1.000
_cell.length_b   1.000
_cell.length_c   1.000
_cell.angle_alpha   90.00
_cell.angle_beta   90.00
_cell.angle_gamma   90.00
#
_symmetry.space_group_name_H-M   'P 1'
#
loop_
_entity.id
_entity.type
_entity.pdbx_description
1 polymer ?
#
loop_
_entity_poly.entity_id
_entity_poly.type
_entity_poly.pdbx_seq_one_letter_code
_entity_poly.pdbx_strand_id
1 'polypeptide(L)'
;MTYRTNTIPNGIQNTLLKQLYESGCYFLSIIHIAEKNSPYLSVDVIRFAMECIDNKWLEKDFTVIRPDKILGKLLDKEVTVMSLSEKEKDLSQTIEYKAVINKWHNPKTGLYHFNTDDYDSLVNSKTVKEGFIVGFRVFNWN
;
A
#
# COMPACT_ATOMS: atom_id res chain seq x y z
N MET A 1 -12.18 -0.22 -5.74
CA MET A 1 -12.04 0.47 -4.43
C MET A 1 -13.13 1.51 -4.28
N THR A 2 -13.75 1.56 -3.14
CA THR A 2 -14.75 2.56 -2.78
C THR A 2 -14.20 3.39 -1.61
N TYR A 3 -14.27 4.73 -1.74
CA TYR A 3 -13.65 5.62 -0.74
C TYR A 3 -14.64 6.19 0.26
N ARG A 4 -15.93 6.25 -0.08
CA ARG A 4 -16.97 6.78 0.80
C ARG A 4 -18.06 5.75 1.06
N THR A 5 -18.60 5.77 2.27
CA THR A 5 -19.72 4.92 2.67
C THR A 5 -20.71 5.72 3.52
N ASN A 6 -21.98 5.38 3.41
CA ASN A 6 -23.04 6.03 4.20
C ASN A 6 -23.09 5.58 5.67
N THR A 7 -22.31 4.58 6.03
CA THR A 7 -22.36 3.98 7.38
C THR A 7 -21.33 4.57 8.35
N ILE A 8 -20.45 5.45 7.87
CA ILE A 8 -19.42 6.10 8.69
C ILE A 8 -19.72 7.60 8.75
N PRO A 9 -19.70 8.24 9.94
CA PRO A 9 -19.91 9.68 10.06
C PRO A 9 -18.97 10.50 9.17
N ASN A 10 -19.49 11.54 8.54
CA ASN A 10 -18.74 12.36 7.56
C ASN A 10 -17.47 12.97 8.15
N GLY A 11 -17.48 13.39 9.42
CA GLY A 11 -16.29 13.95 10.07
C GLY A 11 -15.13 12.97 10.13
N ILE A 12 -15.42 11.71 10.47
CA ILE A 12 -14.43 10.64 10.53
C ILE A 12 -13.94 10.31 9.14
N GLN A 13 -14.83 10.15 8.16
CA GLN A 13 -14.46 9.89 6.78
C GLN A 13 -13.56 10.98 6.20
N ASN A 14 -13.91 12.25 6.41
CA ASN A 14 -13.14 13.38 5.87
C ASN A 14 -11.73 13.43 6.46
N THR A 15 -11.57 13.15 7.75
CA THR A 15 -10.27 13.10 8.40
C THR A 15 -9.41 11.97 7.82
N LEU A 16 -9.97 10.77 7.68
CA LEU A 16 -9.26 9.63 7.12
C LEU A 16 -8.93 9.81 5.63
N LEU A 17 -9.85 10.38 4.86
CA LEU A 17 -9.61 10.67 3.44
C LEU A 17 -8.47 11.66 3.25
N LYS A 18 -8.39 12.68 4.09
CA LYS A 18 -7.28 13.63 4.04
C LYS A 18 -5.94 12.93 4.26
N GLN A 19 -5.84 12.09 5.29
CA GLN A 19 -4.64 11.32 5.57
C GLN A 19 -4.33 10.32 4.46
N LEU A 20 -5.35 9.70 3.89
CA LEU A 20 -5.19 8.77 2.78
C LEU A 20 -4.55 9.46 1.55
N TYR A 21 -5.01 10.66 1.21
CA TYR A 21 -4.43 11.42 0.10
C TYR A 21 -3.00 11.86 0.37
N GLU A 22 -2.68 12.19 1.62
CA GLU A 22 -1.34 12.67 2.00
C GLU A 22 -0.33 11.53 2.15
N SER A 23 -0.75 10.37 2.66
CA SER A 23 0.17 9.32 3.13
C SER A 23 -0.30 7.90 2.81
N GLY A 24 -1.35 7.73 2.04
CA GLY A 24 -1.98 6.43 1.81
C GLY A 24 -1.43 5.60 0.67
N CYS A 25 -0.38 6.03 -0.01
CA CYS A 25 0.11 5.38 -1.23
C CYS A 25 0.52 3.91 -1.01
N TYR A 26 1.14 3.59 0.10
CA TYR A 26 1.51 2.21 0.43
C TYR A 26 0.24 1.36 0.67
N PHE A 27 -0.64 1.84 1.51
CA PHE A 27 -1.90 1.15 1.83
C PHE A 27 -2.75 0.91 0.57
N LEU A 28 -2.89 1.92 -0.28
CA LEU A 28 -3.64 1.81 -1.54
C LEU A 28 -2.98 0.83 -2.52
N SER A 29 -1.65 0.79 -2.55
CA SER A 29 -0.92 -0.19 -3.38
C SER A 29 -1.19 -1.62 -2.93
N ILE A 30 -1.27 -1.87 -1.61
CA ILE A 30 -1.63 -3.18 -1.07
C ILE A 30 -3.06 -3.57 -1.48
N ILE A 31 -4.01 -2.65 -1.37
CA ILE A 31 -5.40 -2.89 -1.80
C ILE A 31 -5.47 -3.21 -3.29
N HIS A 32 -4.71 -2.47 -4.11
CA HIS A 32 -4.63 -2.76 -5.54
C HIS A 32 -4.16 -4.19 -5.82
N ILE A 33 -3.11 -4.64 -5.14
CA ILE A 33 -2.62 -6.02 -5.27
C ILE A 33 -3.73 -7.02 -4.93
N ALA A 34 -4.46 -6.78 -3.84
CA ALA A 34 -5.53 -7.67 -3.42
C ALA A 34 -6.66 -7.75 -4.47
N GLU A 35 -7.12 -6.61 -4.96
CA GLU A 35 -8.19 -6.55 -5.97
C GLU A 35 -7.76 -7.17 -7.30
N LYS A 36 -6.51 -6.99 -7.69
CA LYS A 36 -5.96 -7.59 -8.90
C LYS A 36 -5.92 -9.12 -8.83
N ASN A 37 -5.68 -9.67 -7.65
CA ASN A 37 -5.55 -11.12 -7.42
C ASN A 37 -6.84 -11.79 -6.93
N SER A 38 -7.90 -11.03 -6.71
CA SER A 38 -9.22 -11.52 -6.28
C SER A 38 -10.30 -10.86 -7.14
N PRO A 39 -10.76 -11.49 -8.23
CA PRO A 39 -11.61 -10.85 -9.25
C PRO A 39 -12.91 -10.23 -8.73
N TYR A 40 -13.45 -10.77 -7.63
CA TYR A 40 -14.73 -10.30 -7.06
C TYR A 40 -14.56 -9.41 -5.84
N LEU A 41 -13.32 -9.13 -5.43
CA LEU A 41 -13.05 -8.29 -4.28
C LEU A 41 -13.24 -6.82 -4.67
N SER A 42 -14.05 -6.11 -3.89
CA SER A 42 -14.17 -4.65 -3.95
C SER A 42 -14.02 -4.10 -2.54
N VAL A 43 -12.96 -3.37 -2.27
CA VAL A 43 -12.61 -2.91 -0.94
C VAL A 43 -13.26 -1.56 -0.65
N ASP A 44 -13.97 -1.48 0.48
CA ASP A 44 -14.39 -0.23 1.09
C ASP A 44 -13.18 0.32 1.87
N VAL A 45 -12.47 1.28 1.29
CA VAL A 45 -11.14 1.69 1.74
C VAL A 45 -11.15 2.26 3.14
N ILE A 46 -12.10 3.16 3.45
CA ILE A 46 -12.12 3.81 4.76
C ILE A 46 -12.53 2.83 5.86
N ARG A 47 -13.52 1.97 5.59
CA ARG A 47 -13.93 0.94 6.54
C ARG A 47 -12.79 -0.04 6.80
N PHE A 48 -12.10 -0.48 5.77
CA PHE A 48 -10.97 -1.39 5.90
C PHE A 48 -9.80 -0.72 6.63
N ALA A 49 -9.54 0.57 6.36
CA ALA A 49 -8.52 1.32 7.09
C ALA A 49 -8.83 1.36 8.60
N MET A 50 -10.08 1.59 8.97
CA MET A 50 -10.50 1.58 10.39
C MET A 50 -10.26 0.21 11.03
N GLU A 51 -10.58 -0.88 10.34
CA GLU A 51 -10.30 -2.23 10.81
C GLU A 51 -8.79 -2.45 11.01
N CYS A 52 -7.97 -2.02 10.06
CA CYS A 52 -6.52 -2.15 10.16
C CYS A 52 -5.93 -1.31 11.31
N ILE A 53 -6.47 -0.11 11.53
CA ILE A 53 -6.06 0.75 12.65
C ILE A 53 -6.42 0.09 13.98
N ASP A 54 -7.61 -0.44 14.10
CA ASP A 54 -8.06 -1.14 15.31
C ASP A 54 -7.18 -2.37 15.62
N ASN A 55 -6.71 -3.06 14.61
CA ASN A 55 -5.81 -4.21 14.74
C ASN A 55 -4.34 -3.82 14.91
N LYS A 56 -4.02 -2.53 14.87
CA LYS A 56 -2.64 -2.00 14.94
C LYS A 56 -1.74 -2.43 13.78
N TRP A 57 -2.34 -2.70 12.63
CA TRP A 57 -1.60 -2.98 11.38
C TRP A 57 -1.30 -1.71 10.60
N LEU A 58 -2.02 -0.63 10.92
CA LEU A 58 -1.98 0.66 10.25
C LEU A 58 -2.08 1.75 11.31
N GLU A 59 -1.31 2.82 11.18
CA GLU A 59 -1.47 3.99 12.04
C GLU A 59 -2.49 4.97 11.45
N LYS A 60 -2.96 5.90 12.28
CA LYS A 60 -3.99 6.88 11.87
C LYS A 60 -3.53 7.80 10.73
N ASP A 61 -2.22 7.97 10.56
CA ASP A 61 -1.61 8.73 9.47
C ASP A 61 -1.31 7.86 8.24
N PHE A 62 -1.81 6.61 8.21
CA PHE A 62 -1.60 5.62 7.16
C PHE A 62 -0.17 5.07 7.07
N THR A 63 0.65 5.23 8.10
CA THR A 63 1.90 4.47 8.20
C THR A 63 1.57 2.99 8.33
N VAL A 64 2.05 2.18 7.39
CA VAL A 64 1.81 0.73 7.35
C VAL A 64 2.75 0.03 8.34
N ILE A 65 2.17 -0.68 9.31
CA ILE A 65 2.91 -1.43 10.33
C ILE A 65 3.04 -2.90 9.96
N ARG A 66 1.95 -3.52 9.52
CA ARG A 66 1.92 -4.94 9.18
C ARG A 66 1.34 -5.14 7.77
N PRO A 67 2.15 -4.91 6.73
CA PRO A 67 1.68 -5.11 5.34
C PRO A 67 1.28 -6.55 5.07
N ASP A 68 1.92 -7.52 5.71
CA ASP A 68 1.58 -8.94 5.62
C ASP A 68 0.15 -9.23 6.11
N LYS A 69 -0.22 -8.65 7.25
CA LYS A 69 -1.57 -8.82 7.83
C LYS A 69 -2.64 -8.11 7.00
N ILE A 70 -2.33 -6.92 6.49
CA ILE A 70 -3.26 -6.15 5.66
C ILE A 70 -3.60 -6.92 4.38
N LEU A 71 -2.60 -7.34 3.63
CA LEU A 71 -2.82 -8.10 2.40
C LEU A 71 -3.41 -9.49 2.70
N GLY A 72 -2.93 -10.15 3.74
CA GLY A 72 -3.43 -11.46 4.14
C GLY A 72 -4.90 -11.46 4.50
N LYS A 73 -5.38 -10.40 5.16
CA LYS A 73 -6.80 -10.24 5.48
C LYS A 73 -7.65 -10.15 4.22
N LEU A 74 -7.21 -9.34 3.25
CA LEU A 74 -7.94 -9.15 1.99
C LEU A 74 -7.96 -10.41 1.12
N LEU A 75 -6.87 -11.15 1.08
CA LEU A 75 -6.75 -12.37 0.28
C LEU A 75 -7.25 -13.62 1.01
N ASP A 76 -7.51 -13.51 2.31
CA ASP A 76 -7.79 -14.67 3.19
C ASP A 76 -6.70 -15.74 3.06
N LYS A 77 -5.44 -15.29 3.14
CA LYS A 77 -4.26 -16.14 3.02
C LYS A 77 -3.17 -15.68 3.97
N GLU A 78 -2.24 -16.57 4.26
CA GLU A 78 -1.01 -16.19 4.95
C GLU A 78 -0.05 -15.56 3.95
N VAL A 79 0.35 -14.33 4.21
CA VAL A 79 1.21 -13.54 3.33
C VAL A 79 2.54 -13.29 4.02
N THR A 80 3.63 -13.44 3.27
CA THR A 80 4.96 -13.05 3.70
C THR A 80 5.40 -11.80 2.93
N VAL A 81 6.14 -10.93 3.61
CA VAL A 81 6.67 -9.68 3.04
C VAL A 81 8.16 -9.61 3.31
N MET A 82 8.92 -9.29 2.27
CA MET A 82 10.36 -9.05 2.38
C MET A 82 10.69 -7.65 1.88
N SER A 83 11.46 -6.90 2.66
CA SER A 83 11.98 -5.60 2.25
C SER A 83 13.34 -5.78 1.60
N LEU A 84 13.48 -5.32 0.37
CA LEU A 84 14.74 -5.33 -0.36
C LEU A 84 15.16 -3.90 -0.68
N SER A 85 16.48 -3.63 -0.59
CA SER A 85 17.04 -2.39 -1.10
C SER A 85 17.18 -2.46 -2.62
N GLU A 86 17.40 -1.32 -3.28
CA GLU A 86 17.67 -1.30 -4.71
C GLU A 86 18.91 -2.13 -5.06
N LYS A 87 19.91 -2.15 -4.19
CA LYS A 87 21.12 -2.97 -4.36
C LYS A 87 20.86 -4.48 -4.32
N GLU A 88 19.74 -4.89 -3.71
CA GLU A 88 19.33 -6.28 -3.58
C GLU A 88 18.33 -6.69 -4.68
N LYS A 89 18.12 -5.86 -5.68
CA LYS A 89 17.16 -6.12 -6.77
C LYS A 89 17.39 -7.47 -7.42
N ASP A 90 18.64 -7.88 -7.60
CA ASP A 90 18.97 -9.16 -8.23
C ASP A 90 18.55 -10.35 -7.38
N LEU A 91 18.45 -10.20 -6.05
CA LEU A 91 17.93 -11.24 -5.17
C LEU A 91 16.46 -11.50 -5.42
N SER A 92 15.69 -10.49 -5.85
CA SER A 92 14.27 -10.67 -6.18
C SER A 92 14.07 -11.63 -7.36
N GLN A 93 15.07 -11.79 -8.23
CA GLN A 93 15.02 -12.74 -9.34
C GLN A 93 15.21 -14.20 -8.89
N THR A 94 15.82 -14.41 -7.72
CA THR A 94 16.06 -15.74 -7.15
C THR A 94 15.02 -16.12 -6.11
N ILE A 95 14.18 -15.18 -5.70
CA ILE A 95 13.11 -15.37 -4.70
C ILE A 95 11.77 -15.48 -5.44
N GLU A 96 11.00 -16.49 -5.10
CA GLU A 96 9.64 -16.60 -5.61
C GLU A 96 8.76 -15.52 -4.98
N TYR A 97 8.07 -14.73 -5.80
CA TYR A 97 7.15 -13.70 -5.33
C TYR A 97 5.95 -13.56 -6.26
N LYS A 98 4.87 -13.00 -5.74
CA LYS A 98 3.63 -12.78 -6.49
C LYS A 98 3.31 -11.32 -6.74
N ALA A 99 3.83 -10.42 -5.91
CA ALA A 99 3.63 -8.98 -6.07
C ALA A 99 4.79 -8.19 -5.51
N VAL A 100 5.01 -7.01 -6.08
CA VAL A 100 6.07 -6.09 -5.67
C VAL A 100 5.51 -4.68 -5.58
N ILE A 101 5.87 -3.97 -4.51
CA ILE A 101 5.63 -2.54 -4.36
C ILE A 101 6.98 -1.83 -4.41
N ASN A 102 7.08 -0.83 -5.27
CA ASN A 102 8.27 0.01 -5.41
C ASN A 102 8.26 1.10 -4.34
N LYS A 103 9.40 1.35 -3.72
CA LYS A 103 9.59 2.48 -2.82
C LYS A 103 10.47 3.53 -3.51
N TRP A 104 9.90 4.71 -3.72
CA TRP A 104 10.56 5.85 -4.34
C TRP A 104 11.01 6.86 -3.30
N HIS A 105 12.09 7.58 -3.58
CA HIS A 105 12.58 8.67 -2.74
C HIS A 105 12.95 9.88 -3.59
N ASN A 106 12.48 11.05 -3.18
CA ASN A 106 12.86 12.32 -3.77
C ASN A 106 13.89 13.00 -2.85
N PRO A 107 15.18 13.09 -3.24
CA PRO A 107 16.21 13.68 -2.38
C PRO A 107 16.04 15.19 -2.17
N LYS A 108 15.31 15.88 -3.05
CA LYS A 108 15.06 17.32 -2.93
C LYS A 108 14.07 17.63 -1.82
N THR A 109 13.04 16.80 -1.65
CA THR A 109 11.99 17.00 -0.65
C THR A 109 12.15 16.12 0.58
N GLY A 110 12.94 15.05 0.48
CA GLY A 110 13.05 14.02 1.52
C GLY A 110 11.84 13.09 1.58
N LEU A 111 10.87 13.23 0.70
CA LEU A 111 9.64 12.43 0.73
C LEU A 111 9.81 11.08 0.05
N TYR A 112 9.00 10.11 0.51
CA TYR A 112 8.90 8.78 -0.05
C TYR A 112 7.53 8.58 -0.70
N HIS A 113 7.48 7.71 -1.71
CA HIS A 113 6.25 7.33 -2.38
C HIS A 113 6.29 5.84 -2.71
N PHE A 114 5.15 5.17 -2.60
CA PHE A 114 4.99 3.76 -2.92
C PHE A 114 4.02 3.59 -4.09
N ASN A 115 4.37 2.73 -5.02
CA ASN A 115 3.50 2.35 -6.13
C ASN A 115 3.80 0.92 -6.59
N THR A 116 2.94 0.38 -7.44
CA THR A 116 3.25 -0.81 -8.22
C THR A 116 3.52 -0.40 -9.66
N ASP A 117 4.02 -1.32 -10.48
CA ASP A 117 4.32 -1.02 -11.89
C ASP A 117 3.08 -0.67 -12.70
N ASP A 118 1.90 -1.16 -12.27
CA ASP A 118 0.62 -0.94 -12.97
C ASP A 118 -0.35 -0.05 -12.19
N TYR A 119 0.04 0.51 -11.05
CA TYR A 119 -0.84 1.35 -10.24
C TYR A 119 -0.06 2.39 -9.45
N ASP A 120 -0.54 3.64 -9.53
CA ASP A 120 -0.07 4.72 -8.69
C ASP A 120 -1.28 5.51 -8.16
N SER A 121 -1.35 5.69 -6.84
CA SER A 121 -2.42 6.44 -6.19
C SER A 121 -2.38 7.94 -6.51
N LEU A 122 -1.23 8.46 -6.94
CA LEU A 122 -1.02 9.86 -7.32
C LEU A 122 -0.57 9.93 -8.77
N VAL A 123 -1.41 10.51 -9.63
CA VAL A 123 -1.05 10.79 -11.01
C VAL A 123 0.01 11.91 -11.02
N ASN A 124 1.10 11.72 -11.77
CA ASN A 124 2.18 12.69 -11.88
C ASN A 124 2.87 13.04 -10.55
N SER A 125 3.07 12.05 -9.67
CA SER A 125 3.78 12.24 -8.42
C SER A 125 5.13 12.93 -8.63
N LYS A 126 5.36 14.04 -7.95
CA LYS A 126 6.64 14.76 -7.97
C LYS A 126 7.77 13.87 -7.42
N THR A 127 7.48 13.04 -6.41
CA THR A 127 8.44 12.11 -5.84
C THR A 127 8.92 11.09 -6.86
N VAL A 128 8.04 10.59 -7.73
CA VAL A 128 8.41 9.68 -8.82
C VAL A 128 9.15 10.42 -9.93
N LYS A 129 8.66 11.61 -10.34
CA LYS A 129 9.28 12.37 -11.44
C LYS A 129 10.70 12.85 -11.13
N GLU A 130 10.95 13.28 -9.91
CA GLU A 130 12.23 13.86 -9.48
C GLU A 130 13.05 12.91 -8.62
N GLY A 131 12.53 11.72 -8.36
CA GLY A 131 13.15 10.74 -7.48
C GLY A 131 13.62 9.49 -8.20
N PHE A 132 13.96 8.50 -7.39
CA PHE A 132 14.41 7.20 -7.87
C PHE A 132 13.98 6.10 -6.90
N ILE A 133 13.95 4.87 -7.38
CA ILE A 133 13.60 3.72 -6.55
C ILE A 133 14.74 3.44 -5.58
N VAL A 134 14.43 3.35 -4.29
CA VAL A 134 15.40 3.04 -3.23
C VAL A 134 15.18 1.66 -2.63
N GLY A 135 14.07 1.02 -2.93
CA GLY A 135 13.80 -0.31 -2.41
C GLY A 135 12.50 -0.89 -2.92
N PHE A 136 12.24 -2.10 -2.47
CA PHE A 136 11.08 -2.90 -2.86
C PHE A 136 10.48 -3.56 -1.64
N ARG A 137 9.16 -3.80 -1.70
CA ARG A 137 8.44 -4.69 -0.79
C ARG A 137 7.92 -5.85 -1.62
N VAL A 138 8.41 -7.04 -1.33
CA VAL A 138 8.13 -8.25 -2.11
C VAL A 138 7.16 -9.12 -1.32
N PHE A 139 6.04 -9.47 -1.94
CA PHE A 139 4.96 -10.21 -1.29
C PHE A 139 4.83 -11.60 -1.90
N ASN A 140 4.65 -12.59 -1.04
CA ASN A 140 4.37 -13.95 -1.47
C ASN A 140 3.27 -14.60 -0.62
N TRP A 141 2.53 -15.52 -1.22
CA TRP A 141 1.47 -16.31 -0.59
C TRP A 141 1.21 -17.57 -1.40
N ASN A 142 0.55 -18.53 -0.81
CA ASN A 142 0.19 -19.79 -1.48
C ASN A 142 -1.12 -19.70 -2.28
#